data_65b813320a54580c05841ace2c23cddc
#
_entry.id   65b813320a54580c05841ace2c23cddc
#
_cell.length_a   1.000
_cell.length_b   1.000
_cell.length_c   1.000
_cell.angle_alpha   90.00
_cell.angle_beta   90.00
_cell.angle_gamma   90.00
#
_symmetry.space_group_name_H-M   'P 1'
#
loop_
_entity.id
_entity.type
_entity.pdbx_description
1 polymer ?
#
loop_
_entity_poly.entity_id
_entity_poly.type
_entity_poly.pdbx_seq_one_letter_code
_entity_poly.pdbx_strand_id
1 'polypeptide(L)'
;MQLYFIRHAQSTNNAYWIQQDADNDLRRSPDPELTDLGCQQIGVLAKFLRSGSPDGGQITSGNNGGFGITHIYCSLMVRAVETGAAAAAELGLLLTAWADLHEVGGIYEVIPETEERIGLPGPNRAYFEERFPSLRLPESLNDKGWWSRPFEKPDDAVPRAERILNVLQDRHGGTDDRVAVVSHGGFFKMFLCQILGAPQLRNGWISMANTAISRINFHADWFDVAYVNRTDFIPPQVYTL
;
A
#
# COMPACT_ATOMS: atom_id res chain seq x y z
N MET A 1 -2.66 7.20 17.97
CA MET A 1 -2.04 6.91 16.65
C MET A 1 -2.97 7.36 15.52
N GLN A 2 -2.42 7.97 14.46
CA GLN A 2 -3.14 8.21 13.20
C GLN A 2 -2.55 7.31 12.12
N LEU A 3 -3.38 6.51 11.47
CA LEU A 3 -2.97 5.62 10.38
C LEU A 3 -3.39 6.21 9.03
N TYR A 4 -2.44 6.38 8.13
CA TYR A 4 -2.63 6.77 6.74
C TYR A 4 -2.34 5.57 5.84
N PHE A 5 -3.39 4.92 5.36
CA PHE A 5 -3.26 3.83 4.41
C PHE A 5 -3.23 4.41 2.98
N ILE A 6 -2.18 4.10 2.24
CA ILE A 6 -1.90 4.64 0.90
C ILE A 6 -1.84 3.48 -0.08
N ARG A 7 -2.63 3.52 -1.14
CA ARG A 7 -2.48 2.57 -2.25
C ARG A 7 -1.27 2.96 -3.08
N HIS A 8 -0.50 1.98 -3.53
CA HIS A 8 0.62 2.20 -4.47
C HIS A 8 0.17 2.94 -5.73
N ALA A 9 1.09 3.60 -6.42
CA ALA A 9 0.88 4.27 -7.70
C ALA A 9 0.59 3.26 -8.83
N GLN A 10 0.14 3.73 -9.99
CA GLN A 10 -0.24 2.87 -11.11
C GLN A 10 0.91 1.96 -11.54
N SER A 11 0.65 0.66 -11.51
CA SER A 11 1.53 -0.37 -12.05
C SER A 11 1.11 -0.77 -13.47
N THR A 12 2.00 -1.50 -14.16
CA THR A 12 1.70 -2.04 -15.51
C THR A 12 0.44 -2.91 -15.50
N ASN A 13 0.21 -3.71 -14.45
CA ASN A 13 -1.03 -4.48 -14.32
C ASN A 13 -2.26 -3.59 -14.17
N ASN A 14 -2.19 -2.47 -13.44
CA ASN A 14 -3.31 -1.53 -13.35
C ASN A 14 -3.64 -0.92 -14.72
N ALA A 15 -2.62 -0.58 -15.51
CA ALA A 15 -2.83 -0.03 -16.85
C ALA A 15 -3.54 -1.03 -17.77
N TYR A 16 -3.22 -2.32 -17.70
CA TYR A 16 -3.90 -3.37 -18.46
C TYR A 16 -5.38 -3.53 -18.08
N TRP A 17 -5.68 -3.49 -16.76
CA TRP A 17 -7.08 -3.58 -16.29
C TRP A 17 -7.98 -2.47 -16.83
N ILE A 18 -7.44 -1.27 -17.01
CA ILE A 18 -8.18 -0.13 -17.56
C ILE A 18 -8.54 -0.35 -19.06
N GLN A 19 -7.69 -1.08 -19.80
CA GLN A 19 -7.88 -1.33 -21.23
C GLN A 19 -8.97 -2.39 -21.52
N GLN A 20 -9.49 -3.09 -20.51
CA GLN A 20 -10.56 -4.10 -20.63
C GLN A 20 -10.28 -5.19 -21.68
N ASP A 21 -9.04 -5.54 -21.91
CA ASP A 21 -8.63 -6.56 -22.87
C ASP A 21 -8.90 -7.96 -22.28
N ALA A 22 -9.50 -8.86 -23.07
CA ALA A 22 -9.84 -10.22 -22.63
C ALA A 22 -8.60 -11.05 -22.21
N ASP A 23 -7.41 -10.65 -22.67
CA ASP A 23 -6.14 -11.32 -22.40
C ASP A 23 -5.38 -10.73 -21.20
N ASN A 24 -6.01 -9.94 -20.36
CA ASN A 24 -5.35 -9.23 -19.25
C ASN A 24 -4.64 -10.18 -18.27
N ASP A 25 -5.22 -11.35 -17.98
CA ASP A 25 -4.60 -12.33 -17.08
C ASP A 25 -3.34 -12.97 -17.67
N LEU A 26 -3.24 -13.11 -19.01
CA LEU A 26 -2.07 -13.67 -19.69
C LEU A 26 -0.89 -12.69 -19.79
N ARG A 27 -1.16 -11.38 -19.73
CA ARG A 27 -0.13 -10.33 -19.76
C ARG A 27 0.31 -9.86 -18.39
N ARG A 28 -0.32 -10.38 -17.36
CA ARG A 28 -0.09 -9.97 -15.99
C ARG A 28 1.33 -10.32 -15.54
N SER A 29 2.08 -9.32 -15.06
CA SER A 29 3.35 -9.57 -14.34
C SER A 29 3.05 -10.05 -12.91
N PRO A 30 3.75 -11.05 -12.37
CA PRO A 30 3.64 -11.46 -10.97
C PRO A 30 3.93 -10.33 -9.97
N ASP A 31 4.94 -9.51 -10.25
CA ASP A 31 5.28 -8.31 -9.45
C ASP A 31 5.55 -7.12 -10.38
N PRO A 32 4.49 -6.41 -10.82
CA PRO A 32 4.61 -5.33 -11.79
C PRO A 32 5.28 -4.10 -11.19
N GLU A 33 6.13 -3.46 -11.97
CA GLU A 33 6.69 -2.14 -11.71
C GLU A 33 5.69 -1.02 -12.00
N LEU A 34 6.00 0.20 -11.60
CA LEU A 34 5.21 1.38 -11.92
C LEU A 34 5.27 1.69 -13.43
N THR A 35 4.20 2.29 -13.95
CA THR A 35 4.20 2.92 -15.28
C THR A 35 4.82 4.32 -15.21
N ASP A 36 5.10 4.94 -16.37
CA ASP A 36 5.50 6.36 -16.44
C ASP A 36 4.48 7.28 -15.75
N LEU A 37 3.18 6.95 -15.86
CA LEU A 37 2.13 7.65 -15.14
C LEU A 37 2.21 7.41 -13.63
N GLY A 38 2.49 6.18 -13.21
CA GLY A 38 2.76 5.85 -11.81
C GLY A 38 3.95 6.63 -11.25
N CYS A 39 5.01 6.81 -12.04
CA CYS A 39 6.17 7.64 -11.67
C CYS A 39 5.79 9.13 -11.49
N GLN A 40 4.84 9.66 -12.26
CA GLN A 40 4.31 11.01 -12.03
C GLN A 40 3.47 11.07 -10.76
N GLN A 41 2.61 10.06 -10.52
CA GLN A 41 1.76 9.97 -9.33
C GLN A 41 2.55 9.97 -8.03
N ILE A 42 3.69 9.26 -7.95
CA ILE A 42 4.51 9.24 -6.73
C ILE A 42 5.07 10.63 -6.39
N GLY A 43 5.44 11.42 -7.39
CA GLY A 43 5.88 12.79 -7.20
C GLY A 43 4.78 13.72 -6.65
N VAL A 44 3.54 13.54 -7.10
CA VAL A 44 2.37 14.28 -6.59
C VAL A 44 2.08 13.87 -5.15
N LEU A 45 2.02 12.58 -4.87
CA LEU A 45 1.78 12.04 -3.52
C LEU A 45 2.84 12.55 -2.52
N ALA A 46 4.12 12.41 -2.85
CA ALA A 46 5.22 12.76 -1.97
C ALA A 46 5.15 14.25 -1.56
N LYS A 47 4.98 15.16 -2.52
CA LYS A 47 4.79 16.59 -2.26
C LYS A 47 3.56 16.87 -1.41
N PHE A 48 2.45 16.17 -1.68
CA PHE A 48 1.23 16.35 -0.91
C PHE A 48 1.37 15.89 0.55
N LEU A 49 2.05 14.78 0.80
CA LEU A 49 2.33 14.32 2.17
C LEU A 49 3.21 15.31 2.95
N ARG A 50 4.14 16.00 2.26
CA ARG A 50 5.02 16.98 2.87
C ARG A 50 4.33 18.31 3.17
N SER A 51 3.49 18.81 2.25
CA SER A 51 2.98 20.19 2.29
C SER A 51 1.46 20.30 2.28
N GLY A 52 0.73 19.20 2.04
CA GLY A 52 -0.73 19.18 2.01
C GLY A 52 -1.36 19.23 3.41
N SER A 53 -2.67 19.41 3.47
CA SER A 53 -3.44 19.34 4.72
C SER A 53 -4.06 17.96 4.89
N PRO A 54 -3.83 17.26 6.02
CA PRO A 54 -4.47 15.98 6.29
C PRO A 54 -6.00 16.10 6.49
N ASP A 55 -6.48 17.27 6.88
CA ASP A 55 -7.89 17.51 7.21
C ASP A 55 -8.70 18.20 6.07
N GLY A 56 -8.06 18.40 4.90
CA GLY A 56 -8.73 19.01 3.73
C GLY A 56 -8.93 20.51 3.80
N GLY A 57 -8.43 21.19 4.82
CA GLY A 57 -8.47 22.64 4.97
C GLY A 57 -7.37 23.37 4.20
N GLN A 58 -7.54 24.68 3.99
CA GLN A 58 -6.44 25.53 3.50
C GLN A 58 -5.29 25.53 4.50
N ILE A 59 -4.06 25.45 4.00
CA ILE A 59 -2.85 25.60 4.81
C ILE A 59 -2.85 27.04 5.34
N THR A 60 -3.19 27.22 6.61
CA THR A 60 -3.06 28.51 7.26
C THR A 60 -1.61 28.75 7.63
N SER A 61 -1.15 29.98 7.48
CA SER A 61 0.25 30.45 7.64
C SER A 61 0.87 30.26 9.03
N GLY A 62 0.39 29.38 9.84
CA GLY A 62 0.90 29.02 11.16
C GLY A 62 1.10 27.53 11.40
N ASN A 63 0.60 26.67 10.53
CA ASN A 63 0.92 25.24 10.53
C ASN A 63 2.12 25.02 9.63
N ASN A 64 3.17 24.38 10.15
CA ASN A 64 4.29 23.86 9.36
C ASN A 64 3.78 22.76 8.41
N GLY A 65 3.00 23.07 7.41
CA GLY A 65 2.32 22.23 6.42
C GLY A 65 2.67 20.74 6.42
N GLY A 66 1.78 19.93 5.91
CA GLY A 66 2.02 18.51 5.73
C GLY A 66 1.34 17.60 6.76
N PHE A 67 1.45 16.33 6.48
CA PHE A 67 0.78 15.27 7.26
C PHE A 67 1.50 14.98 8.59
N GLY A 68 2.75 15.44 8.75
CA GLY A 68 3.56 15.17 9.95
C GLY A 68 3.78 13.68 10.19
N ILE A 69 3.92 12.89 9.11
CA ILE A 69 4.20 11.45 9.19
C ILE A 69 5.48 11.22 10.00
N THR A 70 5.41 10.32 10.98
CA THR A 70 6.52 9.93 11.85
C THR A 70 7.14 8.59 11.47
N HIS A 71 6.33 7.69 10.91
CA HIS A 71 6.74 6.34 10.51
C HIS A 71 6.13 6.00 9.15
N ILE A 72 6.92 5.34 8.30
CA ILE A 72 6.45 4.88 6.99
C ILE A 72 6.85 3.42 6.75
N TYR A 73 5.85 2.61 6.43
CA TYR A 73 5.97 1.20 6.10
C TYR A 73 5.51 0.95 4.67
N CYS A 74 6.07 -0.06 4.00
CA CYS A 74 5.58 -0.49 2.70
C CYS A 74 5.54 -2.01 2.56
N SER A 75 4.66 -2.49 1.67
CA SER A 75 4.72 -3.85 1.14
C SER A 75 6.06 -4.09 0.42
N LEU A 76 6.51 -5.35 0.38
CA LEU A 76 7.67 -5.78 -0.42
C LEU A 76 7.35 -5.97 -1.92
N MET A 77 6.12 -5.76 -2.36
CA MET A 77 5.83 -5.68 -3.80
C MET A 77 6.46 -4.43 -4.40
N VAL A 78 7.17 -4.59 -5.53
CA VAL A 78 8.04 -3.55 -6.11
C VAL A 78 7.32 -2.20 -6.26
N ARG A 79 6.11 -2.18 -6.80
CA ARG A 79 5.28 -0.98 -6.96
C ARG A 79 4.99 -0.21 -5.66
N ALA A 80 4.85 -0.95 -4.55
CA ALA A 80 4.64 -0.34 -3.23
C ALA A 80 5.95 0.17 -2.62
N VAL A 81 7.06 -0.52 -2.86
CA VAL A 81 8.40 -0.06 -2.48
C VAL A 81 8.75 1.23 -3.23
N GLU A 82 8.56 1.28 -4.55
CA GLU A 82 8.80 2.48 -5.37
C GLU A 82 7.96 3.67 -4.89
N THR A 83 6.68 3.45 -4.61
CA THR A 83 5.78 4.48 -4.08
C THR A 83 6.23 4.97 -2.70
N GLY A 84 6.53 4.03 -1.80
CA GLY A 84 6.98 4.34 -0.44
C GLY A 84 8.34 5.02 -0.39
N ALA A 85 9.27 4.62 -1.27
CA ALA A 85 10.61 5.21 -1.33
C ALA A 85 10.57 6.69 -1.72
N ALA A 86 9.75 7.06 -2.71
CA ALA A 86 9.56 8.45 -3.09
C ALA A 86 8.96 9.29 -1.95
N ALA A 87 7.95 8.76 -1.26
CA ALA A 87 7.32 9.43 -0.11
C ALA A 87 8.32 9.57 1.06
N ALA A 88 9.05 8.51 1.39
CA ALA A 88 10.03 8.51 2.47
C ALA A 88 11.17 9.50 2.23
N ALA A 89 11.70 9.54 1.00
CA ALA A 89 12.75 10.48 0.60
C ALA A 89 12.30 11.94 0.74
N GLU A 90 11.08 12.28 0.28
CA GLU A 90 10.53 13.63 0.39
C GLU A 90 10.30 14.04 1.85
N LEU A 91 9.89 13.09 2.70
CA LEU A 91 9.62 13.33 4.12
C LEU A 91 10.89 13.28 4.98
N GLY A 92 12.03 12.82 4.45
CA GLY A 92 13.25 12.61 5.22
C GLY A 92 13.14 11.47 6.23
N LEU A 93 12.34 10.44 5.93
CA LEU A 93 12.08 9.30 6.80
C LEU A 93 12.73 8.02 6.26
N LEU A 94 12.99 7.07 7.17
CA LEU A 94 13.42 5.73 6.81
C LEU A 94 12.21 4.86 6.42
N LEU A 95 12.18 4.38 5.18
CA LEU A 95 11.17 3.42 4.72
C LEU A 95 11.46 2.03 5.30
N THR A 96 10.48 1.45 5.96
CA THR A 96 10.58 0.09 6.51
C THR A 96 9.68 -0.87 5.73
N ALA A 97 10.27 -1.89 5.12
CA ALA A 97 9.54 -2.93 4.42
C ALA A 97 8.88 -3.90 5.40
N TRP A 98 7.63 -4.27 5.11
CA TRP A 98 6.86 -5.22 5.89
C TRP A 98 6.16 -6.21 4.95
N ALA A 99 6.64 -7.45 4.93
CA ALA A 99 6.19 -8.47 3.99
C ALA A 99 4.67 -8.70 4.04
N ASP A 100 4.06 -8.69 5.23
CA ASP A 100 2.63 -8.94 5.40
C ASP A 100 1.71 -7.83 4.84
N LEU A 101 2.24 -6.69 4.43
CA LEU A 101 1.47 -5.63 3.77
C LEU A 101 1.19 -5.91 2.28
N HIS A 102 1.48 -7.10 1.79
CA HIS A 102 1.30 -7.48 0.38
C HIS A 102 -0.17 -7.51 -0.05
N GLU A 103 -0.41 -7.46 -1.38
CA GLU A 103 -1.74 -7.62 -1.97
C GLU A 103 -2.27 -9.03 -1.75
N VAL A 104 -3.59 -9.16 -1.66
CA VAL A 104 -4.26 -10.47 -1.67
C VAL A 104 -3.82 -11.24 -2.91
N GLY A 105 -3.47 -12.50 -2.73
CA GLY A 105 -2.86 -13.33 -3.76
C GLY A 105 -1.35 -13.48 -3.62
N GLY A 106 -0.64 -12.42 -3.23
CA GLY A 106 0.83 -12.42 -3.17
C GLY A 106 1.49 -12.34 -4.54
N ILE A 107 2.68 -12.94 -4.65
CA ILE A 107 3.41 -13.06 -5.92
C ILE A 107 3.03 -14.38 -6.57
N TYR A 108 2.37 -14.34 -7.72
CA TYR A 108 1.91 -15.55 -8.41
C TYR A 108 1.82 -15.35 -9.92
N GLU A 109 1.86 -16.45 -10.64
CA GLU A 109 1.50 -16.55 -12.06
C GLU A 109 0.21 -17.35 -12.22
N VAL A 110 -0.44 -17.19 -13.36
CA VAL A 110 -1.62 -17.96 -13.77
C VAL A 110 -1.20 -18.88 -14.90
N ILE A 111 -1.46 -20.18 -14.78
CA ILE A 111 -1.24 -21.14 -15.84
C ILE A 111 -2.42 -21.06 -16.81
N PRO A 112 -2.21 -20.65 -18.07
CA PRO A 112 -3.32 -20.36 -19.00
C PRO A 112 -4.26 -21.56 -19.24
N GLU A 113 -3.70 -22.76 -19.29
CA GLU A 113 -4.43 -23.97 -19.65
C GLU A 113 -5.35 -24.49 -18.52
N THR A 114 -5.00 -24.20 -17.26
CA THR A 114 -5.69 -24.72 -16.07
C THR A 114 -6.29 -23.64 -15.18
N GLU A 115 -5.97 -22.39 -15.44
CA GLU A 115 -6.28 -21.22 -14.58
C GLU A 115 -5.71 -21.36 -13.15
N GLU A 116 -4.79 -22.31 -12.95
CA GLU A 116 -4.15 -22.51 -11.65
C GLU A 116 -3.24 -21.34 -11.33
N ARG A 117 -3.25 -20.90 -10.06
CA ARG A 117 -2.40 -19.83 -9.55
C ARG A 117 -1.27 -20.40 -8.75
N ILE A 118 -0.05 -20.25 -9.27
CA ILE A 118 1.17 -20.76 -8.67
C ILE A 118 1.96 -19.62 -8.02
N GLY A 119 2.25 -19.75 -6.72
CA GLY A 119 3.09 -18.79 -6.01
C GLY A 119 4.53 -18.81 -6.49
N LEU A 120 5.12 -17.62 -6.65
CA LEU A 120 6.50 -17.42 -7.07
C LEU A 120 7.34 -16.80 -5.96
N PRO A 121 8.66 -16.97 -5.95
CA PRO A 121 9.51 -16.47 -4.86
C PRO A 121 9.46 -14.96 -4.64
N GLY A 122 9.21 -14.18 -5.70
CA GLY A 122 9.36 -12.72 -5.67
C GLY A 122 10.83 -12.27 -5.58
N PRO A 123 11.09 -10.96 -5.56
CA PRO A 123 12.44 -10.43 -5.43
C PRO A 123 13.12 -10.85 -4.13
N ASN A 124 14.43 -11.05 -4.18
CA ASN A 124 15.25 -11.44 -3.03
C ASN A 124 15.92 -10.21 -2.37
N ARG A 125 16.69 -10.45 -1.31
CA ARG A 125 17.39 -9.41 -0.57
C ARG A 125 18.31 -8.59 -1.47
N ALA A 126 19.14 -9.23 -2.30
CA ALA A 126 20.10 -8.56 -3.16
C ALA A 126 19.43 -7.58 -4.14
N TYR A 127 18.28 -7.98 -4.71
CA TYR A 127 17.48 -7.11 -5.59
C TYR A 127 17.08 -5.80 -4.89
N PHE A 128 16.61 -5.87 -3.64
CA PHE A 128 16.20 -4.67 -2.92
C PHE A 128 17.37 -3.83 -2.44
N GLU A 129 18.47 -4.44 -1.99
CA GLU A 129 19.68 -3.72 -1.57
C GLU A 129 20.32 -2.96 -2.73
N GLU A 130 20.30 -3.52 -3.94
CA GLU A 130 20.79 -2.86 -5.14
C GLU A 130 19.91 -1.67 -5.56
N ARG A 131 18.59 -1.88 -5.64
CA ARG A 131 17.66 -0.87 -6.18
C ARG A 131 17.20 0.16 -5.16
N PHE A 132 17.14 -0.21 -3.89
CA PHE A 132 16.61 0.61 -2.80
C PHE A 132 17.53 0.59 -1.57
N PRO A 133 18.75 1.11 -1.65
CA PRO A 133 19.77 0.98 -0.60
C PRO A 133 19.37 1.61 0.74
N SER A 134 18.39 2.53 0.75
CA SER A 134 17.85 3.14 1.97
C SER A 134 16.64 2.40 2.55
N LEU A 135 16.20 1.28 1.93
CA LEU A 135 15.07 0.50 2.41
C LEU A 135 15.49 -0.38 3.59
N ARG A 136 14.82 -0.24 4.72
CA ARG A 136 15.02 -1.15 5.85
C ARG A 136 14.29 -2.46 5.59
N LEU A 137 15.04 -3.49 5.26
CA LEU A 137 14.54 -4.83 4.96
C LEU A 137 14.32 -5.64 6.24
N PRO A 138 13.31 -6.54 6.29
CA PRO A 138 13.15 -7.47 7.39
C PRO A 138 14.30 -8.50 7.40
N GLU A 139 14.72 -8.92 8.59
CA GLU A 139 15.82 -9.90 8.76
C GLU A 139 15.49 -11.26 8.11
N SER A 140 14.22 -11.62 8.07
CA SER A 140 13.73 -12.87 7.46
C SER A 140 13.88 -12.93 5.94
N LEU A 141 14.06 -11.78 5.26
CA LEU A 141 14.28 -11.75 3.82
C LEU A 141 15.67 -12.30 3.49
N ASN A 142 15.74 -13.26 2.62
CA ASN A 142 16.96 -13.95 2.20
C ASN A 142 17.06 -14.04 0.66
N ASP A 143 17.98 -14.86 0.16
CA ASP A 143 18.26 -15.02 -1.27
C ASP A 143 17.18 -15.81 -2.04
N LYS A 144 16.25 -16.46 -1.33
CA LYS A 144 15.17 -17.27 -1.95
C LYS A 144 13.96 -16.44 -2.37
N GLY A 145 13.95 -15.11 -2.07
CA GLY A 145 12.81 -14.25 -2.28
C GLY A 145 11.90 -14.13 -1.04
N TRP A 146 11.09 -13.10 -1.03
CA TRP A 146 10.29 -12.78 0.15
C TRP A 146 8.94 -13.52 0.19
N TRP A 147 8.45 -14.02 -0.95
CA TRP A 147 7.16 -14.70 -1.00
C TRP A 147 7.32 -16.21 -0.75
N SER A 148 7.88 -16.95 -1.69
CA SER A 148 8.19 -18.40 -1.60
C SER A 148 7.09 -19.27 -0.96
N ARG A 149 5.81 -18.97 -1.23
CA ARG A 149 4.63 -19.65 -0.68
C ARG A 149 3.49 -19.67 -1.71
N PRO A 150 2.45 -20.53 -1.56
CA PRO A 150 1.33 -20.61 -2.49
C PRO A 150 0.58 -19.29 -2.64
N PHE A 151 -0.28 -19.22 -3.66
CA PHE A 151 -1.26 -18.15 -3.82
C PHE A 151 -2.10 -17.99 -2.55
N GLU A 152 -2.21 -16.75 -2.03
CA GLU A 152 -3.06 -16.44 -0.88
C GLU A 152 -4.51 -16.29 -1.30
N LYS A 153 -5.41 -17.09 -0.74
CA LYS A 153 -6.85 -16.92 -0.96
C LYS A 153 -7.38 -15.70 -0.18
N PRO A 154 -8.47 -15.07 -0.64
CA PRO A 154 -9.07 -13.92 0.07
C PRO A 154 -9.35 -14.17 1.56
N ASP A 155 -9.80 -15.38 1.92
CA ASP A 155 -10.08 -15.73 3.33
C ASP A 155 -8.82 -15.81 4.18
N ASP A 156 -7.67 -16.14 3.60
CA ASP A 156 -6.37 -16.19 4.30
C ASP A 156 -5.82 -14.78 4.61
N ALA A 157 -6.28 -13.77 3.87
CA ALA A 157 -5.90 -12.38 4.11
C ALA A 157 -6.56 -11.77 5.36
N VAL A 158 -7.66 -12.35 5.86
CA VAL A 158 -8.37 -11.85 7.05
C VAL A 158 -7.53 -11.98 8.32
N PRO A 159 -7.02 -13.19 8.69
CA PRO A 159 -6.15 -13.30 9.86
C PRO A 159 -4.83 -12.51 9.70
N ARG A 160 -4.37 -12.26 8.48
CA ARG A 160 -3.23 -11.40 8.22
C ARG A 160 -3.55 -9.94 8.52
N ALA A 161 -4.72 -9.45 8.10
CA ALA A 161 -5.18 -8.10 8.42
C ALA A 161 -5.29 -7.88 9.94
N GLU A 162 -5.80 -8.86 10.68
CA GLU A 162 -5.86 -8.83 12.14
C GLU A 162 -4.46 -8.75 12.78
N ARG A 163 -3.53 -9.61 12.35
CA ARG A 163 -2.15 -9.56 12.86
C ARG A 163 -1.48 -8.20 12.62
N ILE A 164 -1.67 -7.62 11.43
CA ILE A 164 -1.11 -6.30 11.09
C ILE A 164 -1.71 -5.22 11.99
N LEU A 165 -3.02 -5.24 12.20
CA LEU A 165 -3.70 -4.30 13.09
C LEU A 165 -3.14 -4.39 14.52
N ASN A 166 -2.99 -5.61 15.05
CA ASN A 166 -2.44 -5.83 16.39
C ASN A 166 -1.00 -5.31 16.48
N VAL A 167 -0.14 -5.61 15.51
CA VAL A 167 1.24 -5.10 15.49
C VAL A 167 1.31 -3.57 15.39
N LEU A 168 0.41 -2.94 14.63
CA LEU A 168 0.32 -1.47 14.58
C LEU A 168 -0.11 -0.89 15.93
N GLN A 169 -1.07 -1.52 16.61
CA GLN A 169 -1.50 -1.13 17.94
C GLN A 169 -0.41 -1.33 18.98
N ASP A 170 0.32 -2.45 18.95
CA ASP A 170 1.42 -2.74 19.87
C ASP A 170 2.57 -1.73 19.73
N ARG A 171 2.86 -1.28 18.50
CA ARG A 171 3.97 -0.37 18.23
C ARG A 171 3.62 1.10 18.43
N HIS A 172 2.42 1.49 18.06
CA HIS A 172 2.01 2.89 17.91
C HIS A 172 0.74 3.24 18.68
N GLY A 173 0.02 2.26 19.25
CA GLY A 173 -1.17 2.48 20.07
C GLY A 173 -0.86 3.37 21.28
N GLY A 174 -1.77 4.28 21.62
CA GLY A 174 -1.60 5.18 22.75
C GLY A 174 -0.55 6.30 22.54
N THR A 175 0.02 6.42 21.35
CA THR A 175 1.00 7.47 20.99
C THR A 175 0.38 8.51 20.07
N ASP A 176 1.12 9.63 19.84
CA ASP A 176 0.80 10.65 18.84
C ASP A 176 1.39 10.33 17.45
N ASP A 177 1.85 9.09 17.24
CA ASP A 177 2.44 8.66 15.99
C ASP A 177 1.47 8.81 14.81
N ARG A 178 2.02 9.27 13.70
CA ARG A 178 1.37 9.39 12.40
C ARG A 178 2.03 8.41 11.45
N VAL A 179 1.38 7.28 11.28
CA VAL A 179 1.93 6.11 10.57
C VAL A 179 1.39 6.04 9.16
N ALA A 180 2.26 6.09 8.15
CA ALA A 180 1.88 5.81 6.77
C ALA A 180 2.17 4.35 6.44
N VAL A 181 1.22 3.70 5.75
CA VAL A 181 1.34 2.33 5.24
C VAL A 181 1.07 2.35 3.75
N VAL A 182 2.10 2.09 2.94
CA VAL A 182 1.97 1.98 1.47
C VAL A 182 1.72 0.52 1.09
N SER A 183 0.52 0.24 0.59
CA SER A 183 0.05 -1.11 0.32
C SER A 183 -0.91 -1.13 -0.89
N HIS A 184 -1.98 -1.94 -0.89
CA HIS A 184 -2.75 -2.33 -2.05
C HIS A 184 -4.25 -2.22 -1.81
N GLY A 185 -5.03 -2.06 -2.88
CA GLY A 185 -6.48 -1.86 -2.77
C GLY A 185 -7.25 -3.08 -2.29
N GLY A 186 -6.89 -4.29 -2.75
CA GLY A 186 -7.53 -5.54 -2.31
C GLY A 186 -7.23 -5.84 -0.84
N PHE A 187 -5.99 -5.63 -0.41
CA PHE A 187 -5.62 -5.79 1.00
C PHE A 187 -6.28 -4.71 1.89
N PHE A 188 -6.35 -3.46 1.43
CA PHE A 188 -7.05 -2.40 2.16
C PHE A 188 -8.49 -2.77 2.49
N LYS A 189 -9.21 -3.37 1.53
CA LYS A 189 -10.58 -3.84 1.77
C LYS A 189 -10.63 -4.83 2.94
N MET A 190 -9.73 -5.83 2.97
CA MET A 190 -9.70 -6.82 4.06
C MET A 190 -9.35 -6.17 5.40
N PHE A 191 -8.38 -5.26 5.39
CA PHE A 191 -7.93 -4.52 6.56
C PHE A 191 -9.04 -3.62 7.12
N LEU A 192 -9.75 -2.88 6.27
CA LEU A 192 -10.86 -2.03 6.69
C LEU A 192 -12.05 -2.85 7.23
N CYS A 193 -12.38 -3.98 6.60
CA CYS A 193 -13.40 -4.91 7.10
C CYS A 193 -13.07 -5.41 8.52
N GLN A 194 -11.80 -5.70 8.77
CA GLN A 194 -11.33 -6.14 10.10
C GLN A 194 -11.47 -5.01 11.14
N ILE A 195 -11.06 -3.79 10.82
CA ILE A 195 -11.20 -2.64 11.72
C ILE A 195 -12.67 -2.37 12.06
N LEU A 196 -13.54 -2.41 11.06
CA LEU A 196 -14.97 -2.13 11.23
C LEU A 196 -15.76 -3.28 11.89
N GLY A 197 -15.16 -4.46 12.10
CA GLY A 197 -15.87 -5.64 12.55
C GLY A 197 -16.99 -6.06 11.57
N ALA A 198 -16.82 -5.81 10.27
CA ALA A 198 -17.84 -5.94 9.24
C ALA A 198 -17.47 -6.96 8.16
N PRO A 199 -17.42 -8.27 8.49
CA PRO A 199 -17.00 -9.32 7.55
C PRO A 199 -17.88 -9.41 6.29
N GLN A 200 -19.14 -8.98 6.35
CA GLN A 200 -20.06 -8.94 5.20
C GLN A 200 -19.59 -7.98 4.09
N LEU A 201 -18.82 -6.95 4.40
CA LEU A 201 -18.28 -6.02 3.41
C LEU A 201 -17.20 -6.67 2.52
N ARG A 202 -16.69 -7.84 2.89
CA ARG A 202 -15.73 -8.60 2.06
C ARG A 202 -16.30 -9.00 0.70
N ASN A 203 -17.63 -9.19 0.62
CA ASN A 203 -18.33 -9.52 -0.62
C ASN A 203 -18.58 -8.29 -1.52
N GLY A 204 -18.40 -7.09 -1.00
CA GLY A 204 -18.49 -5.85 -1.74
C GLY A 204 -17.15 -5.40 -2.33
N TRP A 205 -17.16 -4.26 -2.99
CA TRP A 205 -15.98 -3.60 -3.50
C TRP A 205 -15.79 -2.25 -2.79
N ILE A 206 -14.58 -1.99 -2.31
CA ILE A 206 -14.17 -0.69 -1.78
C ILE A 206 -13.15 -0.13 -2.76
N SER A 207 -13.58 0.85 -3.55
CA SER A 207 -12.69 1.50 -4.52
C SER A 207 -11.60 2.27 -3.81
N MET A 208 -10.39 2.16 -4.31
CA MET A 208 -9.26 2.94 -3.86
C MET A 208 -8.40 3.28 -5.07
N ALA A 209 -8.36 4.55 -5.46
CA ALA A 209 -7.56 5.02 -6.59
C ALA A 209 -6.05 4.86 -6.32
N ASN A 210 -5.24 4.81 -7.37
CA ASN A 210 -3.79 4.81 -7.22
C ASN A 210 -3.34 6.08 -6.46
N THR A 211 -2.44 5.93 -5.50
CA THR A 211 -1.96 6.95 -4.56
C THR A 211 -3.02 7.57 -3.64
N ALA A 212 -4.27 7.10 -3.67
CA ALA A 212 -5.29 7.56 -2.74
C ALA A 212 -4.89 7.28 -1.30
N ILE A 213 -5.33 8.16 -0.40
CA ILE A 213 -5.05 8.10 1.03
C ILE A 213 -6.36 7.81 1.77
N SER A 214 -6.32 6.88 2.72
CA SER A 214 -7.40 6.67 3.70
C SER A 214 -6.83 6.90 5.10
N ARG A 215 -7.57 7.61 5.96
CA ARG A 215 -7.14 7.92 7.32
C ARG A 215 -8.06 7.31 8.35
N ILE A 216 -7.45 6.64 9.32
CA ILE A 216 -8.11 6.06 10.49
C ILE A 216 -7.38 6.57 11.73
N ASN A 217 -8.11 7.14 12.67
CA ASN A 217 -7.56 7.58 13.94
C ASN A 217 -7.90 6.55 15.01
N PHE A 218 -6.90 6.08 15.72
CA PHE A 218 -7.06 5.15 16.85
C PHE A 218 -6.86 5.93 18.15
N HIS A 219 -7.87 5.87 19.01
CA HIS A 219 -7.89 6.41 20.36
C HIS A 219 -7.74 5.27 21.38
N ALA A 220 -7.83 5.57 22.67
CA ALA A 220 -7.65 4.55 23.71
C ALA A 220 -8.71 3.43 23.61
N ASP A 221 -9.99 3.80 23.46
CA ASP A 221 -11.12 2.87 23.54
C ASP A 221 -11.99 2.86 22.27
N TRP A 222 -11.66 3.67 21.25
CA TRP A 222 -12.44 3.78 20.03
C TRP A 222 -11.58 4.19 18.84
N PHE A 223 -12.13 4.14 17.65
CA PHE A 223 -11.50 4.64 16.42
C PHE A 223 -12.50 5.43 15.58
N ASP A 224 -12.01 6.29 14.70
CA ASP A 224 -12.81 6.92 13.67
C ASP A 224 -12.15 6.73 12.29
N VAL A 225 -12.99 6.61 11.26
CA VAL A 225 -12.56 6.62 9.86
C VAL A 225 -12.76 8.04 9.33
N ALA A 226 -11.71 8.83 9.36
CA ALA A 226 -11.77 10.24 8.97
C ALA A 226 -12.12 10.41 7.49
N TYR A 227 -11.52 9.59 6.62
CA TYR A 227 -11.85 9.49 5.20
C TYR A 227 -11.31 8.20 4.57
N VAL A 228 -11.94 7.80 3.45
CA VAL A 228 -11.52 6.68 2.61
C VAL A 228 -11.34 7.18 1.18
N ASN A 229 -10.29 6.71 0.52
CA ASN A 229 -10.03 6.99 -0.90
C ASN A 229 -9.95 8.50 -1.22
N ARG A 230 -9.22 9.26 -0.44
CA ARG A 230 -9.00 10.69 -0.69
C ARG A 230 -8.10 10.90 -1.89
N THR A 231 -8.54 11.68 -2.86
CA THR A 231 -7.90 11.92 -4.18
C THR A 231 -7.93 13.37 -4.64
N ASP A 232 -8.41 14.29 -3.81
CA ASP A 232 -8.58 15.72 -4.13
C ASP A 232 -7.26 16.45 -4.50
N PHE A 233 -6.13 15.85 -4.16
CA PHE A 233 -4.79 16.36 -4.48
C PHE A 233 -4.23 15.81 -5.80
N ILE A 234 -4.89 14.82 -6.41
CA ILE A 234 -4.42 14.16 -7.64
C ILE A 234 -4.96 14.92 -8.85
N PRO A 235 -4.09 15.51 -9.67
CA PRO A 235 -4.55 16.18 -10.89
C PRO A 235 -5.31 15.20 -11.81
N PRO A 236 -6.39 15.64 -12.50
CA PRO A 236 -7.19 14.77 -13.36
C PRO A 236 -6.38 13.99 -14.41
N GLN A 237 -5.28 14.57 -14.89
CA GLN A 237 -4.43 14.00 -15.94
C GLN A 237 -3.63 12.77 -15.46
N VAL A 238 -3.42 12.65 -14.15
CA VAL A 238 -2.69 11.54 -13.55
C VAL A 238 -3.57 10.68 -12.63
N TYR A 239 -4.87 10.96 -12.60
CA TYR A 239 -5.81 10.14 -11.82
C TYR A 239 -6.06 8.79 -12.48
N THR A 240 -5.99 7.69 -11.71
CA THR A 240 -6.34 6.32 -12.15
C THR A 240 -6.96 5.52 -10.99
N LEU A 241 -7.79 4.55 -11.34
CA LEU A 241 -8.41 3.60 -10.40
C LEU A 241 -7.51 2.39 -10.17
#